data_18de376850a31241f6e1b61187214fea
#
_entry.id   18de376850a31241f6e1b61187214fea
#
_cell.length_a   1.000
_cell.length_b   1.000
_cell.length_c   1.000
_cell.angle_alpha   90.00
_cell.angle_beta   90.00
_cell.angle_gamma   90.00
#
_symmetry.space_group_name_H-M   'P 1'
#
loop_
_entity.id
_entity.type
_entity.pdbx_description
1 polymer ?
#
loop_
_entity_poly.entity_id
_entity_poly.type
_entity_poly.pdbx_seq_one_letter_code
_entity_poly.pdbx_strand_id
1 'polypeptide(L)'
;MRKLVIIVMVIFELFFPMQLLLVKASIQPQLEKEDVSFIQVNRLNGETRLFKENDGYEEVIIGKVVKWINTSSPSEGAIELELNKTSIVSIMKIKMKNGDVAVIEPAYNCVSLNQLKTCTIADGEVIYTSNNKKVRLKSVELYDWLLVGWKYESVGAPKDELLEETLYARYFSYIDETYSDFIMCPKIDKVERIDGDTRRHIVYASALNYSAHHGDTPFDRIHIMLTDTPENGIKINKVTIQKGISEEESAIQCRRES
;
A
#
# COMPACT_ATOMS: atom_id res chain seq x y z
N MET A 1 -21.48 -55.51 -41.89
CA MET A 1 -21.91 -55.04 -40.55
C MET A 1 -20.88 -55.21 -39.45
N ARG A 2 -20.14 -56.36 -39.35
CA ARG A 2 -19.12 -56.58 -38.29
C ARG A 2 -17.94 -55.58 -38.31
N LYS A 3 -17.50 -55.11 -39.46
CA LYS A 3 -16.36 -54.17 -39.58
C LYS A 3 -16.73 -52.75 -39.15
N LEU A 4 -17.99 -52.33 -39.28
CA LEU A 4 -18.48 -51.01 -38.88
C LEU A 4 -18.58 -50.88 -37.37
N VAL A 5 -18.96 -51.94 -36.66
CA VAL A 5 -19.09 -51.97 -35.19
C VAL A 5 -17.73 -51.88 -34.52
N ILE A 6 -16.69 -52.45 -35.09
CA ILE A 6 -15.31 -52.39 -34.54
C ILE A 6 -14.74 -51.00 -34.66
N ILE A 7 -15.00 -50.26 -35.76
CA ILE A 7 -14.51 -48.88 -35.95
C ILE A 7 -15.22 -47.94 -34.96
N VAL A 8 -16.49 -48.10 -34.68
CA VAL A 8 -17.23 -47.28 -33.74
C VAL A 8 -16.73 -47.51 -32.29
N MET A 9 -16.43 -48.74 -31.92
CA MET A 9 -15.88 -49.06 -30.60
C MET A 9 -14.47 -48.48 -30.39
N VAL A 10 -13.59 -48.55 -31.39
CA VAL A 10 -12.25 -47.98 -31.31
C VAL A 10 -12.26 -46.45 -31.21
N ILE A 11 -13.20 -45.80 -31.89
CA ILE A 11 -13.35 -44.32 -31.79
C ILE A 11 -13.87 -43.91 -30.39
N PHE A 12 -14.75 -44.73 -29.78
CA PHE A 12 -15.28 -44.44 -28.44
C PHE A 12 -14.21 -44.61 -27.34
N GLU A 13 -13.28 -45.54 -27.46
CA GLU A 13 -12.18 -45.71 -26.51
C GLU A 13 -11.10 -44.64 -26.64
N LEU A 14 -10.95 -43.98 -27.80
CA LEU A 14 -9.99 -42.89 -27.99
C LEU A 14 -10.51 -41.54 -27.51
N PHE A 15 -11.84 -41.36 -27.42
CA PHE A 15 -12.43 -40.09 -26.92
C PHE A 15 -12.68 -40.09 -25.41
N PHE A 16 -12.78 -41.23 -24.75
CA PHE A 16 -13.08 -41.33 -23.32
C PHE A 16 -11.94 -40.84 -22.39
N PRO A 17 -10.64 -41.05 -22.68
CA PRO A 17 -9.57 -40.53 -21.83
C PRO A 17 -9.35 -39.01 -21.98
N MET A 18 -9.82 -38.38 -23.07
CA MET A 18 -9.60 -36.96 -23.31
C MET A 18 -10.56 -36.07 -22.53
N GLN A 19 -11.72 -36.60 -22.12
CA GLN A 19 -12.67 -35.86 -21.28
C GLN A 19 -12.32 -35.86 -19.77
N LEU A 20 -11.52 -36.80 -19.30
CA LEU A 20 -11.09 -36.86 -17.89
C LEU A 20 -9.89 -35.96 -17.59
N LEU A 21 -9.20 -35.44 -18.59
CA LEU A 21 -8.08 -34.49 -18.41
C LEU A 21 -8.52 -33.03 -18.33
N LEU A 22 -9.79 -32.71 -18.62
CA LEU A 22 -10.32 -31.35 -18.64
C LEU A 22 -10.97 -30.88 -17.33
N VAL A 23 -10.97 -31.65 -16.26
CA VAL A 23 -11.69 -31.34 -15.01
C VAL A 23 -10.76 -30.92 -13.86
N LYS A 24 -9.47 -30.71 -14.08
CA LYS A 24 -8.61 -30.08 -13.08
C LYS A 24 -8.16 -28.67 -13.52
N ALA A 25 -9.08 -27.86 -14.01
CA ALA A 25 -8.85 -26.42 -13.95
C ALA A 25 -8.99 -26.01 -12.46
N SER A 26 -7.90 -26.05 -11.73
CA SER A 26 -7.86 -25.43 -10.40
C SER A 26 -8.23 -23.97 -10.62
N ILE A 27 -9.31 -23.54 -9.98
CA ILE A 27 -9.76 -22.15 -10.02
C ILE A 27 -8.72 -21.36 -9.24
N GLN A 28 -7.68 -20.94 -9.95
CA GLN A 28 -6.69 -20.01 -9.43
C GLN A 28 -7.39 -18.67 -9.24
N PRO A 29 -7.25 -18.00 -8.10
CA PRO A 29 -7.78 -16.66 -7.92
C PRO A 29 -7.18 -15.72 -8.98
N GLN A 30 -8.03 -14.92 -9.61
CA GLN A 30 -7.62 -13.85 -10.51
C GLN A 30 -8.17 -12.56 -9.92
N LEU A 31 -7.29 -11.68 -9.51
CA LEU A 31 -7.61 -10.34 -8.99
C LEU A 31 -7.01 -9.30 -9.91
N GLU A 32 -7.77 -8.27 -10.21
CA GLU A 32 -7.24 -7.07 -10.84
C GLU A 32 -6.93 -6.02 -9.77
N LYS A 33 -5.76 -5.39 -9.85
CA LYS A 33 -5.33 -4.36 -8.90
C LYS A 33 -6.35 -3.22 -8.80
N GLU A 34 -6.89 -2.83 -9.95
CA GLU A 34 -7.86 -1.75 -10.13
C GLU A 34 -9.18 -2.00 -9.42
N ASP A 35 -9.51 -3.26 -9.14
CA ASP A 35 -10.73 -3.66 -8.42
C ASP A 35 -10.57 -3.62 -6.89
N VAL A 36 -9.33 -3.51 -6.39
CA VAL A 36 -9.06 -3.48 -4.95
C VAL A 36 -9.24 -2.06 -4.41
N SER A 37 -10.04 -1.91 -3.36
CA SER A 37 -10.24 -0.66 -2.64
C SER A 37 -9.20 -0.47 -1.53
N PHE A 38 -8.96 -1.52 -0.75
CA PHE A 38 -7.91 -1.53 0.26
C PHE A 38 -7.54 -2.95 0.70
N ILE A 39 -6.36 -3.08 1.30
CA ILE A 39 -5.90 -4.28 2.00
C ILE A 39 -5.74 -3.94 3.47
N GLN A 40 -6.32 -4.74 4.35
CA GLN A 40 -6.16 -4.63 5.79
C GLN A 40 -5.52 -5.91 6.35
N VAL A 41 -4.43 -5.76 7.08
CA VAL A 41 -3.79 -6.86 7.82
C VAL A 41 -4.03 -6.66 9.31
N ASN A 42 -4.56 -7.71 9.95
CA ASN A 42 -4.79 -7.74 11.40
C ASN A 42 -3.96 -8.87 12.01
N ARG A 43 -3.35 -8.61 13.13
CA ARG A 43 -2.65 -9.61 13.94
C ARG A 43 -3.43 -9.92 15.21
N LEU A 44 -3.24 -11.11 15.77
CA LEU A 44 -3.91 -11.56 16.97
C LEU A 44 -3.69 -10.62 18.18
N ASN A 45 -2.52 -9.98 18.27
CA ASN A 45 -2.18 -9.03 19.33
C ASN A 45 -2.81 -7.63 19.17
N GLY A 46 -3.70 -7.44 18.20
CA GLY A 46 -4.39 -6.19 17.93
C GLY A 46 -3.66 -5.23 16.98
N GLU A 47 -2.45 -5.53 16.54
CA GLU A 47 -1.79 -4.75 15.51
C GLU A 47 -2.60 -4.81 14.21
N THR A 48 -2.86 -3.65 13.63
CA THR A 48 -3.62 -3.51 12.38
C THR A 48 -2.91 -2.53 11.47
N ARG A 49 -2.88 -2.83 10.17
CA ARG A 49 -2.41 -1.89 9.14
C ARG A 49 -3.34 -1.93 7.94
N LEU A 50 -3.55 -0.75 7.37
CA LEU A 50 -4.42 -0.53 6.22
C LEU A 50 -3.59 0.05 5.06
N PHE A 51 -3.74 -0.52 3.86
CA PHE A 51 -3.13 -0.06 2.63
C PHE A 51 -4.24 0.36 1.67
N LYS A 52 -4.27 1.64 1.29
CA LYS A 52 -5.34 2.23 0.46
C LYS A 52 -4.90 2.44 -0.98
N GLU A 53 -5.84 2.33 -1.91
CA GLU A 53 -5.62 2.54 -3.33
C GLU A 53 -5.08 3.94 -3.68
N ASN A 54 -5.55 4.98 -2.98
CA ASN A 54 -5.24 6.37 -3.33
C ASN A 54 -3.92 6.89 -2.74
N ASP A 55 -3.18 6.03 -2.09
CA ASP A 55 -1.95 6.39 -1.42
C ASP A 55 -0.77 5.80 -2.22
N GLY A 56 -0.08 6.64 -3.00
CA GLY A 56 0.82 6.25 -4.08
C GLY A 56 1.78 5.09 -3.77
N TYR A 57 2.35 5.04 -2.56
CA TYR A 57 3.19 3.92 -2.14
C TYR A 57 2.35 2.68 -1.80
N GLU A 58 1.22 2.85 -1.13
CA GLU A 58 0.33 1.76 -0.72
C GLU A 58 -0.33 1.10 -1.92
N GLU A 59 -0.56 1.85 -3.00
CA GLU A 59 -0.99 1.30 -4.28
C GLU A 59 0.01 0.31 -4.88
N VAL A 60 1.32 0.55 -4.71
CA VAL A 60 2.38 -0.39 -5.11
C VAL A 60 2.30 -1.67 -4.28
N ILE A 61 2.02 -1.55 -2.96
CA ILE A 61 1.84 -2.70 -2.08
C ILE A 61 0.63 -3.54 -2.51
N ILE A 62 -0.50 -2.90 -2.83
CA ILE A 62 -1.69 -3.59 -3.35
C ILE A 62 -1.33 -4.36 -4.62
N GLY A 63 -0.63 -3.74 -5.58
CA GLY A 63 -0.19 -4.41 -6.81
C GLY A 63 0.74 -5.61 -6.55
N LYS A 64 1.64 -5.48 -5.58
CA LYS A 64 2.55 -6.55 -5.15
C LYS A 64 1.78 -7.76 -4.58
N VAL A 65 0.83 -7.52 -3.69
CA VAL A 65 0.00 -8.57 -3.08
C VAL A 65 -0.88 -9.25 -4.14
N VAL A 66 -1.55 -8.48 -4.99
CA VAL A 66 -2.36 -9.01 -6.10
C VAL A 66 -1.52 -9.89 -7.04
N LYS A 67 -0.32 -9.43 -7.39
CA LYS A 67 0.61 -10.24 -8.20
C LYS A 67 0.92 -11.58 -7.54
N TRP A 68 1.25 -11.60 -6.26
CA TRP A 68 1.57 -12.85 -5.55
C TRP A 68 0.38 -13.81 -5.49
N ILE A 69 -0.84 -13.29 -5.31
CA ILE A 69 -2.05 -14.12 -5.36
C ILE A 69 -2.22 -14.73 -6.75
N ASN A 70 -2.12 -13.93 -7.80
CA ASN A 70 -2.33 -14.36 -9.17
C ASN A 70 -1.23 -15.32 -9.68
N THR A 71 -0.01 -15.22 -9.15
CA THR A 71 1.12 -16.10 -9.52
C THR A 71 1.29 -17.31 -8.59
N SER A 72 0.48 -17.40 -7.51
CA SER A 72 0.53 -18.53 -6.59
C SER A 72 0.07 -19.82 -7.27
N SER A 73 0.58 -20.96 -6.85
CA SER A 73 0.13 -22.27 -7.33
C SER A 73 -0.84 -22.90 -6.32
N PRO A 74 -1.85 -23.65 -6.78
CA PRO A 74 -2.68 -24.44 -5.88
C PRO A 74 -1.83 -25.47 -5.13
N SER A 75 -2.13 -25.66 -3.84
CA SER A 75 -1.52 -26.69 -3.00
C SER A 75 -2.52 -27.83 -2.75
N GLU A 76 -2.01 -29.07 -2.74
CA GLU A 76 -2.82 -30.26 -2.45
C GLU A 76 -3.05 -30.48 -0.95
N GLY A 77 -2.47 -29.64 -0.09
CA GLY A 77 -2.65 -29.72 1.37
C GLY A 77 -4.10 -29.56 1.79
N ALA A 78 -4.48 -30.22 2.87
CA ALA A 78 -5.84 -30.11 3.42
C ALA A 78 -6.16 -28.67 3.84
N ILE A 79 -7.42 -28.27 3.64
CA ILE A 79 -7.96 -27.03 4.17
C ILE A 79 -8.60 -27.36 5.52
N GLU A 80 -7.95 -26.94 6.59
CA GLU A 80 -8.46 -27.16 7.94
C GLU A 80 -9.62 -26.20 8.21
N LEU A 81 -10.80 -26.76 8.42
CA LEU A 81 -12.04 -26.00 8.58
C LEU A 81 -12.28 -25.52 10.02
N GLU A 82 -11.67 -26.17 11.01
CA GLU A 82 -11.93 -25.96 12.44
C GLU A 82 -10.68 -25.57 13.23
N LEU A 83 -10.00 -24.53 12.78
CA LEU A 83 -8.96 -23.91 13.60
C LEU A 83 -9.60 -23.01 14.65
N ASN A 84 -9.14 -23.17 15.88
CA ASN A 84 -9.53 -22.23 16.92
C ASN A 84 -9.04 -20.84 16.53
N LYS A 85 -9.94 -19.85 16.45
CA LYS A 85 -9.61 -18.48 16.00
C LYS A 85 -8.47 -17.83 16.80
N THR A 86 -8.20 -18.32 18.01
CA THR A 86 -7.06 -17.91 18.85
C THR A 86 -5.70 -18.39 18.33
N SER A 87 -5.67 -19.28 17.34
CA SER A 87 -4.43 -19.81 16.77
C SER A 87 -3.98 -19.08 15.50
N ILE A 88 -4.83 -18.22 14.93
CA ILE A 88 -4.55 -17.51 13.67
C ILE A 88 -3.63 -16.32 13.97
N VAL A 89 -2.40 -16.37 13.47
CA VAL A 89 -1.37 -15.36 13.78
C VAL A 89 -1.64 -14.03 13.07
N SER A 90 -2.06 -14.07 11.82
CA SER A 90 -2.34 -12.89 10.99
C SER A 90 -3.47 -13.19 10.01
N ILE A 91 -4.31 -12.19 9.74
CA ILE A 91 -5.38 -12.26 8.75
C ILE A 91 -5.28 -11.03 7.86
N MET A 92 -5.31 -11.25 6.56
CA MET A 92 -5.42 -10.19 5.56
C MET A 92 -6.82 -10.18 4.97
N LYS A 93 -7.44 -9.02 4.92
CA LYS A 93 -8.71 -8.76 4.25
C LYS A 93 -8.47 -7.87 3.04
N ILE A 94 -8.91 -8.28 1.88
CA ILE A 94 -8.87 -7.52 0.63
C ILE A 94 -10.30 -7.08 0.35
N LYS A 95 -10.55 -5.78 0.43
CA LYS A 95 -11.85 -5.19 0.10
C LYS A 95 -11.85 -4.76 -1.35
N MET A 96 -12.81 -5.26 -2.10
CA MET A 96 -13.03 -4.91 -3.50
C MET A 96 -13.96 -3.71 -3.62
N LYS A 97 -13.85 -2.93 -4.70
CA LYS A 97 -14.71 -1.78 -5.01
C LYS A 97 -16.19 -2.17 -5.17
N ASN A 98 -16.47 -3.37 -5.66
CA ASN A 98 -17.85 -3.90 -5.78
C ASN A 98 -18.46 -4.32 -4.45
N GLY A 99 -17.72 -4.24 -3.36
CA GLY A 99 -18.17 -4.61 -2.02
C GLY A 99 -17.77 -6.01 -1.57
N ASP A 100 -17.24 -6.86 -2.44
CA ASP A 100 -16.75 -8.19 -2.08
C ASP A 100 -15.54 -8.11 -1.14
N VAL A 101 -15.33 -9.18 -0.37
CA VAL A 101 -14.18 -9.33 0.51
C VAL A 101 -13.53 -10.67 0.27
N ALA A 102 -12.23 -10.65 -0.02
CA ALA A 102 -11.40 -11.84 0.05
C ALA A 102 -10.61 -11.84 1.38
N VAL A 103 -10.38 -13.03 1.91
CA VAL A 103 -9.63 -13.23 3.15
C VAL A 103 -8.47 -14.17 2.88
N ILE A 104 -7.29 -13.83 3.39
CA ILE A 104 -6.09 -14.66 3.32
C ILE A 104 -5.59 -14.91 4.73
N GLU A 105 -5.36 -16.19 5.03
CA GLU A 105 -4.86 -16.69 6.30
C GLU A 105 -3.68 -17.62 6.03
N PRO A 106 -2.73 -17.79 6.97
CA PRO A 106 -1.72 -18.84 6.87
C PRO A 106 -2.39 -20.22 6.79
N ALA A 107 -1.85 -21.12 5.97
CA ALA A 107 -2.30 -22.50 5.96
C ALA A 107 -1.73 -23.27 7.15
N TYR A 108 -2.41 -24.33 7.57
CA TYR A 108 -1.99 -25.19 8.67
C TYR A 108 -1.96 -26.65 8.26
N ASN A 109 -1.01 -27.38 8.80
CA ASN A 109 -0.95 -28.84 8.76
C ASN A 109 -1.33 -29.35 10.15
N CYS A 110 -2.41 -30.13 10.24
CA CYS A 110 -2.90 -30.67 11.49
C CYS A 110 -2.73 -32.20 11.52
N VAL A 111 -2.26 -32.69 12.67
CA VAL A 111 -2.14 -34.12 12.95
C VAL A 111 -2.99 -34.43 14.17
N SER A 112 -3.81 -35.47 14.08
CA SER A 112 -4.62 -35.96 15.19
C SER A 112 -3.94 -37.20 15.79
N LEU A 113 -3.56 -37.13 17.04
CA LEU A 113 -3.00 -38.25 17.79
C LEU A 113 -3.76 -38.38 19.12
N ASN A 114 -4.32 -39.57 19.41
CA ASN A 114 -5.03 -39.87 20.68
C ASN A 114 -6.06 -38.78 21.06
N GLN A 115 -6.92 -38.37 20.14
CA GLN A 115 -7.96 -37.35 20.30
C GLN A 115 -7.42 -35.91 20.48
N LEU A 116 -6.13 -35.69 20.49
CA LEU A 116 -5.50 -34.38 20.49
C LEU A 116 -5.19 -33.98 19.05
N LYS A 117 -5.72 -32.83 18.62
CA LYS A 117 -5.40 -32.21 17.33
C LYS A 117 -4.30 -31.17 17.52
N THR A 118 -3.15 -31.41 16.92
CA THR A 118 -2.03 -30.44 16.92
C THR A 118 -1.87 -29.87 15.52
N CYS A 119 -1.85 -28.54 15.40
CA CYS A 119 -1.70 -27.86 14.12
C CYS A 119 -0.44 -26.99 14.13
N THR A 120 0.31 -27.06 13.06
CA THR A 120 1.49 -26.21 12.80
C THR A 120 1.24 -25.40 11.53
N ILE A 121 1.78 -24.19 11.46
CA ILE A 121 1.72 -23.36 10.26
C ILE A 121 2.46 -24.10 9.13
N ALA A 122 1.84 -24.18 7.97
CA ALA A 122 2.43 -24.75 6.75
C ALA A 122 3.31 -23.69 6.08
N ASP A 123 4.59 -23.95 6.00
CA ASP A 123 5.57 -23.02 5.44
C ASP A 123 5.30 -22.70 3.96
N GLY A 124 5.31 -21.42 3.62
CA GLY A 124 5.09 -20.93 2.27
C GLY A 124 3.68 -21.11 1.73
N GLU A 125 2.68 -21.44 2.57
CA GLU A 125 1.32 -21.71 2.11
C GLU A 125 0.27 -20.86 2.85
N VAL A 126 -0.77 -20.45 2.11
CA VAL A 126 -1.87 -19.64 2.60
C VAL A 126 -3.23 -20.19 2.17
N ILE A 127 -4.28 -19.86 2.89
CA ILE A 127 -5.68 -20.12 2.51
C ILE A 127 -6.28 -18.82 1.98
N TYR A 128 -6.66 -18.83 0.71
CA TYR A 128 -7.45 -17.77 0.09
C TYR A 128 -8.93 -18.12 0.16
N THR A 129 -9.73 -17.22 0.69
CA THR A 129 -11.19 -17.38 0.81
C THR A 129 -11.88 -16.22 0.11
N SER A 130 -12.75 -16.50 -0.86
CA SER A 130 -13.61 -15.52 -1.52
C SER A 130 -14.92 -16.18 -1.89
N ASN A 131 -16.05 -15.49 -1.71
CA ASN A 131 -17.40 -15.99 -2.04
C ASN A 131 -17.67 -17.40 -1.47
N ASN A 132 -17.28 -17.62 -0.22
CA ASN A 132 -17.39 -18.91 0.49
C ASN A 132 -16.59 -20.09 -0.14
N LYS A 133 -15.77 -19.81 -1.12
CA LYS A 133 -14.83 -20.79 -1.69
C LYS A 133 -13.48 -20.61 -1.04
N LYS A 134 -12.87 -21.71 -0.61
CA LYS A 134 -11.53 -21.75 -0.04
C LYS A 134 -10.58 -22.47 -0.98
N VAL A 135 -9.41 -21.88 -1.18
CA VAL A 135 -8.33 -22.50 -1.98
C VAL A 135 -7.04 -22.40 -1.16
N ARG A 136 -6.30 -23.50 -1.08
CA ARG A 136 -4.96 -23.50 -0.50
C ARG A 136 -3.96 -23.18 -1.59
N LEU A 137 -3.16 -22.17 -1.36
CA LEU A 137 -2.21 -21.62 -2.32
C LEU A 137 -0.79 -21.73 -1.76
N LYS A 138 0.16 -21.99 -2.65
CA LYS A 138 1.59 -21.96 -2.35
C LYS A 138 2.18 -20.68 -2.93
N SER A 139 2.65 -19.80 -2.05
CA SER A 139 3.38 -18.58 -2.37
C SER A 139 4.19 -18.18 -1.14
N VAL A 140 5.50 -18.37 -1.22
CA VAL A 140 6.43 -18.05 -0.13
C VAL A 140 6.41 -16.56 0.16
N GLU A 141 6.41 -15.74 -0.89
CA GLU A 141 6.43 -14.28 -0.77
C GLU A 141 5.17 -13.75 -0.06
N LEU A 142 3.99 -14.26 -0.44
CA LEU A 142 2.73 -13.86 0.18
C LEU A 142 2.65 -14.32 1.65
N TYR A 143 3.13 -15.53 1.92
CA TYR A 143 3.19 -16.12 3.24
C TYR A 143 4.11 -15.30 4.17
N ASP A 144 5.36 -15.04 3.76
CA ASP A 144 6.32 -14.27 4.56
C ASP A 144 5.83 -12.86 4.79
N TRP A 145 5.26 -12.24 3.76
CA TRP A 145 4.70 -10.92 3.88
C TRP A 145 3.50 -10.89 4.85
N LEU A 146 2.59 -11.85 4.78
CA LEU A 146 1.44 -11.95 5.68
C LEU A 146 1.86 -12.13 7.14
N LEU A 147 2.91 -12.89 7.42
CA LEU A 147 3.35 -13.13 8.80
C LEU A 147 4.10 -11.95 9.40
N VAL A 148 4.99 -11.32 8.61
CA VAL A 148 5.93 -10.33 9.13
C VAL A 148 6.13 -9.13 8.20
N GLY A 149 6.24 -9.35 6.89
CA GLY A 149 6.71 -8.35 5.92
C GLY A 149 5.88 -7.07 5.88
N TRP A 150 4.56 -7.16 6.07
CA TRP A 150 3.67 -6.01 6.07
C TRP A 150 4.01 -4.94 7.12
N LYS A 151 4.69 -5.31 8.20
CA LYS A 151 5.11 -4.37 9.25
C LYS A 151 6.25 -3.46 8.81
N TYR A 152 7.09 -3.98 7.93
CA TYR A 152 8.31 -3.29 7.46
C TYR A 152 8.10 -2.56 6.14
N GLU A 153 6.89 -2.65 5.55
CA GLU A 153 6.59 -1.80 4.41
C GLU A 153 6.71 -0.34 4.83
N SER A 154 7.41 0.46 4.04
CA SER A 154 7.50 1.89 4.29
C SER A 154 6.10 2.50 4.28
N VAL A 155 5.84 3.43 5.16
CA VAL A 155 4.64 4.26 5.06
C VAL A 155 4.93 5.21 3.91
N GLY A 156 4.17 5.11 2.83
CA GLY A 156 4.18 6.15 1.81
C GLY A 156 3.56 7.41 2.40
N ALA A 157 4.18 8.54 2.19
CA ALA A 157 3.53 9.79 2.49
C ALA A 157 2.30 9.96 1.57
N PRO A 158 1.19 10.54 2.04
CA PRO A 158 0.07 10.93 1.22
C PRO A 158 0.54 11.72 -0.01
N LYS A 159 -0.19 11.58 -1.12
CA LYS A 159 0.18 12.28 -2.36
C LYS A 159 0.38 13.78 -2.16
N ASP A 160 -0.47 14.39 -1.34
CA ASP A 160 -0.39 15.82 -1.06
C ASP A 160 0.89 16.18 -0.28
N GLU A 161 1.31 15.34 0.67
CA GLU A 161 2.59 15.49 1.37
C GLU A 161 3.78 15.35 0.42
N LEU A 162 3.78 14.34 -0.45
CA LEU A 162 4.82 14.15 -1.47
C LEU A 162 4.90 15.32 -2.47
N LEU A 163 3.73 15.87 -2.85
CA LEU A 163 3.69 17.06 -3.70
C LEU A 163 4.25 18.28 -2.96
N GLU A 164 3.91 18.47 -1.69
CA GLU A 164 4.44 19.56 -0.86
C GLU A 164 5.96 19.43 -0.68
N GLU A 165 6.46 18.21 -0.39
CA GLU A 165 7.90 17.94 -0.31
C GLU A 165 8.63 18.21 -1.64
N THR A 166 8.02 17.83 -2.76
CA THR A 166 8.58 18.07 -4.09
C THR A 166 8.62 19.57 -4.41
N LEU A 167 7.55 20.31 -4.12
CA LEU A 167 7.50 21.75 -4.29
C LEU A 167 8.51 22.43 -3.39
N TYR A 168 8.60 22.01 -2.12
CA TYR A 168 9.57 22.54 -1.19
C TYR A 168 11.01 22.31 -1.68
N ALA A 169 11.35 21.09 -2.11
CA ALA A 169 12.67 20.78 -2.65
C ALA A 169 13.03 21.67 -3.85
N ARG A 170 12.05 22.03 -4.70
CA ARG A 170 12.24 22.96 -5.83
C ARG A 170 12.58 24.38 -5.39
N TYR A 171 11.98 24.87 -4.31
CA TYR A 171 12.12 26.26 -3.86
C TYR A 171 13.09 26.42 -2.69
N PHE A 172 13.61 25.31 -2.15
CA PHE A 172 14.45 25.33 -0.93
C PHE A 172 15.64 26.27 -1.02
N SER A 173 16.42 26.24 -2.09
CA SER A 173 17.61 27.09 -2.25
C SER A 173 17.27 28.58 -2.19
N TYR A 174 16.11 28.96 -2.73
CA TYR A 174 15.66 30.37 -2.73
C TYR A 174 15.14 30.82 -1.37
N ILE A 175 14.59 29.90 -0.60
CA ILE A 175 14.16 30.15 0.79
C ILE A 175 15.40 30.29 1.69
N ASP A 176 16.39 29.40 1.49
CA ASP A 176 17.63 29.35 2.28
C ASP A 176 18.57 30.52 1.98
N GLU A 177 18.69 30.94 0.72
CA GLU A 177 19.50 32.11 0.32
C GLU A 177 19.08 33.41 1.00
N THR A 178 17.81 33.49 1.38
CA THR A 178 17.26 34.70 2.03
C THR A 178 17.63 34.78 3.50
N TYR A 179 17.98 33.64 4.11
CA TYR A 179 18.32 33.54 5.52
C TYR A 179 19.51 32.62 5.74
N SER A 180 20.59 33.15 6.23
CA SER A 180 21.78 32.41 6.65
C SER A 180 21.61 31.64 7.96
N ASP A 181 20.45 31.78 8.62
CA ASP A 181 20.12 31.17 9.90
C ASP A 181 19.24 29.93 9.69
N PHE A 182 19.15 29.10 10.72
CA PHE A 182 18.38 27.84 10.66
C PHE A 182 16.92 28.07 10.34
N ILE A 183 16.47 27.46 9.24
CA ILE A 183 15.07 27.41 8.83
C ILE A 183 14.46 26.08 9.28
N MET A 184 13.30 26.17 9.95
CA MET A 184 12.53 25.01 10.41
C MET A 184 11.12 25.03 9.80
N CYS A 185 10.52 23.85 9.73
CA CYS A 185 9.12 23.66 9.40
C CYS A 185 8.69 24.48 8.17
N PRO A 186 9.43 24.34 7.05
CA PRO A 186 9.06 25.02 5.82
C PRO A 186 7.75 24.49 5.28
N LYS A 187 6.95 25.39 4.71
CA LYS A 187 5.64 25.09 4.17
C LYS A 187 5.38 25.89 2.90
N ILE A 188 4.72 25.25 1.93
CA ILE A 188 4.12 25.96 0.79
C ILE A 188 2.69 26.33 1.19
N ASP A 189 2.44 27.60 1.45
CA ASP A 189 1.14 28.07 1.90
C ASP A 189 0.12 28.13 0.76
N LYS A 190 0.58 28.52 -0.45
CA LYS A 190 -0.29 28.69 -1.62
C LYS A 190 0.49 28.71 -2.92
N VAL A 191 -0.11 28.18 -3.98
CA VAL A 191 0.38 28.32 -5.35
C VAL A 191 -0.75 28.89 -6.19
N GLU A 192 -0.48 29.95 -6.97
CA GLU A 192 -1.42 30.58 -7.89
C GLU A 192 -0.87 30.60 -9.30
N ARG A 193 -1.74 30.45 -10.28
CA ARG A 193 -1.35 30.64 -11.69
C ARG A 193 -1.34 32.13 -12.03
N ILE A 194 -0.34 32.56 -12.77
CA ILE A 194 -0.30 33.89 -13.35
C ILE A 194 -1.14 33.87 -14.62
N ASP A 195 -2.17 34.71 -14.69
CA ASP A 195 -3.08 34.83 -15.84
C ASP A 195 -3.67 33.49 -16.35
N GLY A 196 -3.82 32.51 -15.45
CA GLY A 196 -4.33 31.19 -15.77
C GLY A 196 -3.33 30.27 -16.51
N ASP A 197 -2.09 30.72 -16.80
CA ASP A 197 -1.07 29.90 -17.44
C ASP A 197 -0.58 28.78 -16.50
N THR A 198 -0.65 27.54 -17.00
CA THR A 198 -0.25 26.34 -16.24
C THR A 198 1.26 26.22 -16.01
N ARG A 199 2.08 27.05 -16.64
CA ARG A 199 3.53 27.05 -16.53
C ARG A 199 4.10 28.22 -15.72
N ARG A 200 3.24 29.16 -15.30
CA ARG A 200 3.62 30.38 -14.59
C ARG A 200 2.92 30.44 -13.26
N HIS A 201 3.67 30.55 -12.18
CA HIS A 201 3.14 30.48 -10.85
C HIS A 201 3.66 31.59 -9.95
N ILE A 202 2.79 32.03 -9.04
CA ILE A 202 3.18 32.73 -7.81
C ILE A 202 3.11 31.73 -6.68
N VAL A 203 4.21 31.60 -5.93
CA VAL A 203 4.32 30.67 -4.80
C VAL A 203 4.46 31.49 -3.52
N TYR A 204 3.63 31.18 -2.55
CA TYR A 204 3.70 31.70 -1.20
C TYR A 204 4.22 30.60 -0.30
N ALA A 205 5.33 30.86 0.37
CA ALA A 205 5.95 29.92 1.28
C ALA A 205 6.19 30.59 2.63
N SER A 206 6.21 29.79 3.68
CA SER A 206 6.60 30.22 5.01
C SER A 206 7.56 29.23 5.65
N ALA A 207 8.36 29.73 6.57
CA ALA A 207 9.26 28.93 7.39
C ALA A 207 9.44 29.60 8.76
N LEU A 208 9.83 28.82 9.74
CA LEU A 208 10.22 29.34 11.05
C LEU A 208 11.73 29.56 11.06
N ASN A 209 12.13 30.68 11.60
CA ASN A 209 13.54 31.00 11.88
C ASN A 209 13.75 31.01 13.39
N TYR A 210 14.73 30.28 13.86
CA TYR A 210 15.20 30.38 15.22
C TYR A 210 16.68 30.74 15.26
N SER A 211 17.09 31.56 16.19
CA SER A 211 18.49 31.85 16.38
C SER A 211 19.22 30.57 16.81
N ALA A 212 20.18 30.15 16.00
CA ALA A 212 20.96 28.92 16.22
C ALA A 212 21.70 28.89 17.55
N HIS A 213 21.88 30.04 18.19
CA HIS A 213 22.64 30.15 19.45
C HIS A 213 21.78 30.04 20.69
N HIS A 214 20.46 30.17 20.59
CA HIS A 214 19.60 30.24 21.77
C HIS A 214 18.50 29.17 21.79
N GLY A 215 18.06 28.64 20.62
CA GLY A 215 17.00 27.61 20.59
C GLY A 215 15.68 28.02 21.26
N ASP A 216 15.59 29.25 21.71
CA ASP A 216 14.53 29.74 22.57
C ASP A 216 13.39 30.33 21.75
N THR A 217 12.17 30.10 22.20
CA THR A 217 11.00 30.84 21.74
C THR A 217 11.08 32.30 22.27
N PRO A 218 10.56 33.28 21.53
CA PRO A 218 9.71 33.14 20.34
C PRO A 218 10.52 32.98 19.05
N PHE A 219 9.96 32.17 18.12
CA PHE A 219 10.48 32.10 16.76
C PHE A 219 10.00 33.30 15.93
N ASP A 220 10.70 33.56 14.83
CA ASP A 220 10.22 34.45 13.78
C ASP A 220 9.63 33.60 12.64
N ARG A 221 8.54 34.03 12.03
CA ARG A 221 7.98 33.44 10.83
C ARG A 221 8.35 34.24 9.61
N ILE A 222 8.99 33.62 8.66
CA ILE A 222 9.35 34.20 7.38
C ILE A 222 8.24 33.84 6.39
N HIS A 223 7.77 34.84 5.65
CA HIS A 223 6.88 34.67 4.51
C HIS A 223 7.63 35.11 3.25
N ILE A 224 7.66 34.26 2.26
CA ILE A 224 8.36 34.48 0.98
C ILE A 224 7.34 34.38 -0.14
N MET A 225 7.33 35.35 -1.03
CA MET A 225 6.58 35.31 -2.28
C MET A 225 7.56 35.18 -3.44
N LEU A 226 7.40 34.12 -4.21
CA LEU A 226 8.23 33.78 -5.35
C LEU A 226 7.39 33.83 -6.63
N THR A 227 8.01 34.17 -7.77
CA THR A 227 7.48 33.84 -9.10
C THR A 227 8.32 32.74 -9.73
N ASP A 228 7.66 31.76 -10.34
CA ASP A 228 8.28 30.68 -11.10
C ASP A 228 7.73 30.70 -12.53
N THR A 229 8.58 31.07 -13.47
CA THR A 229 8.19 31.20 -14.89
C THR A 229 9.25 30.60 -15.81
N PRO A 230 8.86 30.05 -16.98
CA PRO A 230 9.81 29.50 -17.92
C PRO A 230 10.85 30.51 -18.43
N GLU A 231 10.46 31.79 -18.50
CA GLU A 231 11.29 32.85 -19.05
C GLU A 231 12.35 33.36 -18.05
N ASN A 232 12.00 33.43 -16.77
CA ASN A 232 12.83 34.06 -15.76
C ASN A 232 13.29 33.08 -14.67
N GLY A 233 12.83 31.84 -14.71
CA GLY A 233 13.04 30.87 -13.63
C GLY A 233 12.34 31.29 -12.34
N ILE A 234 12.93 30.94 -11.23
CA ILE A 234 12.44 31.27 -9.89
C ILE A 234 13.04 32.58 -9.44
N LYS A 235 12.20 33.52 -8.97
CA LYS A 235 12.61 34.83 -8.48
C LYS A 235 11.86 35.18 -7.19
N ILE A 236 12.61 35.59 -6.17
CA ILE A 236 12.03 36.13 -4.94
C ILE A 236 11.52 37.55 -5.22
N ASN A 237 10.23 37.77 -4.97
CA ASN A 237 9.59 39.09 -5.14
C ASN A 237 9.43 39.85 -3.85
N LYS A 238 9.14 39.12 -2.76
CA LYS A 238 8.89 39.73 -1.48
C LYS A 238 9.26 38.79 -0.34
N VAL A 239 9.87 39.36 0.70
CA VAL A 239 10.09 38.68 1.97
C VAL A 239 9.49 39.56 3.08
N THR A 240 8.74 38.93 3.97
CA THR A 240 8.25 39.59 5.19
C THR A 240 8.50 38.71 6.41
N ILE A 241 8.79 39.34 7.54
CA ILE A 241 9.07 38.62 8.77
C ILE A 241 8.03 39.02 9.80
N GLN A 242 7.36 38.01 10.33
CA GLN A 242 6.52 38.14 11.51
C GLN A 242 7.38 37.79 12.73
N LYS A 243 7.71 38.77 13.53
CA LYS A 243 8.56 38.55 14.69
C LYS A 243 7.78 38.04 15.89
N GLY A 244 8.41 37.15 16.63
CA GLY A 244 7.94 36.74 17.95
C GLY A 244 6.63 35.96 17.91
N ILE A 245 6.49 34.96 17.05
CA ILE A 245 5.31 34.09 17.06
C ILE A 245 5.27 33.23 18.33
N SER A 246 4.07 32.92 18.81
CA SER A 246 3.89 32.11 20.01
C SER A 246 4.38 30.63 19.81
N GLU A 247 4.66 29.97 20.91
CA GLU A 247 5.00 28.55 20.89
C GLU A 247 3.88 27.71 20.30
N GLU A 248 2.62 28.06 20.57
CA GLU A 248 1.45 27.38 20.00
C GLU A 248 1.39 27.52 18.47
N GLU A 249 1.59 28.73 17.94
CA GLU A 249 1.61 28.98 16.49
C GLU A 249 2.78 28.29 15.82
N SER A 250 3.95 28.22 16.46
CA SER A 250 5.11 27.50 15.95
C SER A 250 4.86 25.99 15.91
N ALA A 251 4.24 25.46 16.98
CA ALA A 251 3.88 24.05 17.07
C ALA A 251 2.85 23.65 16.00
N ILE A 252 1.87 24.51 15.70
CA ILE A 252 0.89 24.27 14.63
C ILE A 252 1.58 24.21 13.27
N GLN A 253 2.52 25.10 12.98
CA GLN A 253 3.25 25.07 11.70
C GLN A 253 4.14 23.83 11.55
N CYS A 254 4.71 23.32 12.64
CA CYS A 254 5.59 22.15 12.65
C CYS A 254 4.83 20.82 12.76
N ARG A 255 3.54 20.84 13.09
CA ARG A 255 2.73 19.61 13.07
C ARG A 255 2.37 19.30 11.62
N ARG A 256 2.87 18.19 11.13
CA ARG A 256 2.27 17.53 9.97
C ARG A 256 0.94 16.97 10.44
N GLU A 257 -0.16 17.38 9.82
CA GLU A 257 -1.45 16.72 10.03
C GLU A 257 -1.28 15.27 9.56
N SER A 258 -1.24 14.34 10.52
CA SER A 258 -1.12 12.90 10.28
C SER A 258 -2.47 12.28 9.98
#